data_48b89813c8e7036b70dced8d46f837c8
#
_entry.id   48b89813c8e7036b70dced8d46f837c8
#
_cell.length_a   1.000
_cell.length_b   1.000
_cell.length_c   1.000
_cell.angle_alpha   90.00
_cell.angle_beta   90.00
_cell.angle_gamma   90.00
#
_symmetry.space_group_name_H-M   'P 1'
#
loop_
_entity.id
_entity.type
_entity.pdbx_description
1 polymer ?
#
loop_
_entity_poly.entity_id
_entity_poly.type
_entity_poly.pdbx_seq_one_letter_code
_entity_poly.pdbx_strand_id
1 'polypeptide(L)'
;RRQRQMCIRDSFISNLRVRTSFGMTGNNQIPSYQSLSQLENNKVVMNGSTVEIGRYPSNVTNDDLKWESQKQYNIGFDFGVLDNRFSITADFYYKRIDDMLLQVNIPSTSGYTKAWKNAGSMENKGMEFAINANWFKGAFNWSTDFNISFYKNKILSLDKGQYQQFYDRGINAKITSDVLLRVGMPVGIYYGYISDGTYNNDTEVINGYPGPNLGLGQLKVVDVNKDGVIDSNDRTPIADVNPKHTGGIGNTFSYKGFDLYAFFRWSYGNDVVNGNAYYLVGTTSINNVLKSVYKDVWSANTPTNNSVSYTHLTLPTIRL
;
A
#
# COMPACT_ATOMS: atom_id res chain seq x y z
N ARG A 1 -49.90 30.41 18.43
CA ARG A 1 -48.59 30.99 18.02
C ARG A 1 -48.33 30.50 16.59
N ARG A 2 -48.59 31.36 15.57
CA ARG A 2 -48.17 31.10 14.18
C ARG A 2 -46.64 31.21 14.14
N GLN A 3 -45.95 30.07 13.98
CA GLN A 3 -44.58 30.07 13.51
C GLN A 3 -44.60 30.72 12.10
N ARG A 4 -43.92 31.87 11.99
CA ARG A 4 -43.59 32.43 10.69
C ARG A 4 -42.55 31.45 10.09
N GLN A 5 -42.97 30.55 9.21
CA GLN A 5 -42.06 29.94 8.25
C GLN A 5 -41.53 31.08 7.39
N MET A 6 -40.31 31.46 7.67
CA MET A 6 -39.57 32.39 6.85
C MET A 6 -39.39 31.67 5.50
N CYS A 7 -40.15 32.15 4.49
CA CYS A 7 -40.05 31.63 3.14
C CYS A 7 -38.65 31.91 2.59
N ILE A 8 -37.79 30.89 2.62
CA ILE A 8 -36.45 30.89 1.99
C ILE A 8 -36.62 30.70 0.47
N ARG A 9 -37.74 31.05 -0.10
CA ARG A 9 -38.10 30.77 -1.49
C ARG A 9 -37.36 31.62 -2.53
N ASP A 10 -36.67 32.67 -2.09
CA ASP A 10 -35.89 33.58 -2.95
C ASP A 10 -34.38 33.55 -2.62
N SER A 11 -33.92 32.61 -1.82
CA SER A 11 -32.50 32.49 -1.48
C SER A 11 -31.79 31.67 -2.54
N PHE A 12 -30.73 32.22 -3.10
CA PHE A 12 -29.80 31.51 -3.99
C PHE A 12 -29.24 30.25 -3.33
N ILE A 13 -29.14 30.26 -1.99
CA ILE A 13 -28.65 29.14 -1.17
C ILE A 13 -29.85 28.27 -0.79
N SER A 14 -29.84 27.01 -1.22
CA SER A 14 -30.88 26.03 -0.92
C SER A 14 -30.60 25.22 0.33
N ASN A 15 -29.31 24.94 0.60
CA ASN A 15 -28.86 24.16 1.75
C ASN A 15 -27.49 24.62 2.20
N LEU A 16 -27.34 24.80 3.51
CA LEU A 16 -26.04 24.98 4.16
C LEU A 16 -26.06 24.20 5.47
N ARG A 17 -25.24 23.17 5.56
CA ARG A 17 -25.15 22.32 6.74
C ARG A 17 -23.69 22.09 7.13
N VAL A 18 -23.43 22.22 8.43
CA VAL A 18 -22.15 21.82 9.04
C VAL A 18 -22.41 20.54 9.83
N ARG A 19 -21.55 19.56 9.66
CA ARG A 19 -21.57 18.27 10.36
C ARG A 19 -20.29 18.10 11.13
N THR A 20 -20.40 17.67 12.36
CA THR A 20 -19.23 17.29 13.17
C THR A 20 -19.51 15.95 13.82
N SER A 21 -18.53 15.07 13.86
CA SER A 21 -18.66 13.81 14.59
C SER A 21 -17.34 13.38 15.21
N PHE A 22 -17.46 12.68 16.32
CA PHE A 22 -16.38 11.98 16.98
C PHE A 22 -16.84 10.54 17.24
N GLY A 23 -15.96 9.57 16.97
CA GLY A 23 -16.24 8.16 17.22
C GLY A 23 -15.00 7.44 17.72
N MET A 24 -15.23 6.42 18.54
CA MET A 24 -14.22 5.45 18.94
C MET A 24 -14.68 4.05 18.58
N THR A 25 -13.79 3.27 17.97
CA THR A 25 -14.05 1.87 17.62
C THR A 25 -12.87 1.02 18.04
N GLY A 26 -13.15 -0.24 18.38
CA GLY A 26 -12.14 -1.26 18.63
C GLY A 26 -12.04 -2.22 17.45
N ASN A 27 -10.86 -2.79 17.24
CA ASN A 27 -10.63 -3.88 16.29
C ASN A 27 -9.79 -4.97 16.96
N ASN A 28 -10.19 -6.22 16.77
CA ASN A 28 -9.50 -7.41 17.28
C ASN A 28 -9.27 -8.45 16.17
N GLN A 29 -9.09 -8.01 14.95
CA GLN A 29 -8.97 -8.88 13.77
C GLN A 29 -7.61 -9.59 13.72
N ILE A 30 -7.42 -10.51 14.64
CA ILE A 30 -6.32 -11.49 14.68
C ILE A 30 -6.91 -12.90 14.75
N PRO A 31 -6.17 -13.94 14.39
CA PRO A 31 -6.61 -15.31 14.59
C PRO A 31 -7.04 -15.56 16.04
N SER A 32 -8.04 -16.41 16.24
CA SER A 32 -8.54 -16.74 17.56
C SER A 32 -7.47 -17.38 18.44
N TYR A 33 -7.56 -17.16 19.74
CA TYR A 33 -6.68 -17.76 20.77
C TYR A 33 -5.19 -17.33 20.69
N GLN A 34 -4.86 -16.21 20.03
CA GLN A 34 -3.46 -15.76 19.94
C GLN A 34 -2.86 -15.28 21.27
N SER A 35 -3.69 -15.00 22.28
CA SER A 35 -3.25 -14.73 23.65
C SER A 35 -2.82 -15.99 24.40
N LEU A 36 -3.25 -17.17 23.95
CA LEU A 36 -2.99 -18.44 24.59
C LEU A 36 -1.91 -19.23 23.85
N SER A 37 -1.21 -20.14 24.55
CA SER A 37 -0.31 -21.10 23.91
C SER A 37 -1.10 -22.11 23.10
N GLN A 38 -0.86 -22.15 21.81
CA GLN A 38 -1.44 -23.14 20.89
C GLN A 38 -0.43 -24.27 20.69
N LEU A 39 -0.95 -25.50 20.61
CA LEU A 39 -0.13 -26.69 20.34
C LEU A 39 -0.35 -27.13 18.91
N GLU A 40 0.74 -27.30 18.18
CA GLU A 40 0.74 -27.94 16.85
C GLU A 40 1.34 -29.34 16.92
N ASN A 41 0.88 -30.18 15.98
CA ASN A 41 1.37 -31.54 15.84
C ASN A 41 2.51 -31.58 14.81
N ASN A 42 3.58 -32.26 15.14
CA ASN A 42 4.66 -32.56 14.22
C ASN A 42 4.95 -34.07 14.22
N LYS A 43 5.31 -34.60 13.05
CA LYS A 43 5.77 -35.98 12.95
C LYS A 43 7.23 -36.08 13.38
N VAL A 44 7.47 -36.87 14.40
CA VAL A 44 8.83 -37.11 14.95
C VAL A 44 9.19 -38.56 14.69
N VAL A 45 10.38 -38.81 14.19
CA VAL A 45 10.89 -40.19 14.02
C VAL A 45 11.58 -40.60 15.31
N MET A 46 11.03 -41.62 15.95
CA MET A 46 11.57 -42.23 17.17
C MET A 46 12.32 -43.52 16.78
N ASN A 47 13.48 -43.74 17.41
CA ASN A 47 14.33 -44.94 17.20
C ASN A 47 14.64 -45.26 15.75
N GLY A 48 14.73 -44.23 14.89
CA GLY A 48 15.14 -44.36 13.49
C GLY A 48 14.09 -44.93 12.52
N SER A 49 12.93 -45.39 12.99
CA SER A 49 11.92 -46.05 12.13
C SER A 49 10.47 -45.75 12.48
N THR A 50 10.16 -45.48 13.76
CA THR A 50 8.77 -45.26 14.19
C THR A 50 8.40 -43.79 14.07
N VAL A 51 7.35 -43.45 13.29
CA VAL A 51 6.82 -42.11 13.16
C VAL A 51 5.75 -41.89 14.21
N GLU A 52 5.99 -40.98 15.15
CA GLU A 52 5.04 -40.60 16.18
C GLU A 52 4.62 -39.13 16.05
N ILE A 53 3.45 -38.78 16.62
CA ILE A 53 2.95 -37.43 16.65
C ILE A 53 3.45 -36.74 17.90
N GLY A 54 4.46 -35.87 17.73
CA GLY A 54 4.89 -34.94 18.76
C GLY A 54 4.01 -33.69 18.79
N ARG A 55 3.88 -33.07 19.95
CA ARG A 55 3.18 -31.79 20.15
C ARG A 55 4.17 -30.75 20.66
N TYR A 56 4.10 -29.57 20.10
CA TYR A 56 4.93 -28.45 20.51
C TYR A 56 4.13 -27.15 20.53
N PRO A 57 4.48 -26.15 21.36
CA PRO A 57 3.85 -24.85 21.33
C PRO A 57 4.18 -24.14 20.00
N SER A 58 3.17 -23.65 19.28
CA SER A 58 3.32 -23.02 17.97
C SER A 58 3.44 -21.51 18.02
N ASN A 59 3.04 -20.89 19.13
CA ASN A 59 3.08 -19.44 19.32
C ASN A 59 3.52 -19.06 20.74
N VAL A 60 4.02 -17.84 20.87
CA VAL A 60 4.28 -17.21 22.17
C VAL A 60 2.97 -16.68 22.74
N THR A 61 2.66 -17.03 23.99
CA THR A 61 1.55 -16.42 24.74
C THR A 61 1.79 -14.94 24.97
N ASN A 62 0.73 -14.17 24.90
CA ASN A 62 0.72 -12.78 25.30
C ASN A 62 -0.63 -12.42 25.95
N ASP A 63 -0.67 -12.49 27.26
CA ASP A 63 -1.88 -12.23 28.06
C ASP A 63 -2.26 -10.74 28.07
N ASP A 64 -1.34 -9.85 27.67
CA ASP A 64 -1.57 -8.40 27.58
C ASP A 64 -2.20 -7.97 26.25
N LEU A 65 -2.54 -8.93 25.36
CA LEU A 65 -3.20 -8.60 24.11
C LEU A 65 -4.55 -7.94 24.34
N LYS A 66 -4.71 -6.76 23.79
CA LYS A 66 -5.96 -5.98 23.83
C LYS A 66 -6.36 -5.53 22.43
N TRP A 67 -7.56 -5.03 22.29
CA TRP A 67 -8.09 -4.51 21.05
C TRP A 67 -7.31 -3.27 20.61
N GLU A 68 -7.10 -3.12 19.29
CA GLU A 68 -6.71 -1.84 18.71
C GLU A 68 -7.78 -0.81 19.00
N SER A 69 -7.40 0.40 19.34
CA SER A 69 -8.32 1.51 19.53
C SER A 69 -8.17 2.53 18.41
N GLN A 70 -9.30 2.83 17.77
CA GLN A 70 -9.38 3.84 16.72
C GLN A 70 -10.23 5.00 17.19
N LYS A 71 -9.65 6.22 17.09
CA LYS A 71 -10.34 7.50 17.34
C LYS A 71 -10.45 8.25 16.04
N GLN A 72 -11.65 8.72 15.69
CA GLN A 72 -11.90 9.46 14.47
C GLN A 72 -12.67 10.73 14.74
N TYR A 73 -12.20 11.82 14.16
CA TYR A 73 -12.83 13.15 14.16
C TYR A 73 -13.19 13.50 12.72
N ASN A 74 -14.41 13.95 12.49
CA ASN A 74 -14.87 14.38 11.17
C ASN A 74 -15.51 15.76 11.26
N ILE A 75 -15.27 16.60 10.23
CA ILE A 75 -15.97 17.85 9.99
C ILE A 75 -16.41 17.82 8.53
N GLY A 76 -17.71 18.04 8.31
CA GLY A 76 -18.31 18.06 6.97
C GLY A 76 -19.10 19.32 6.72
N PHE A 77 -19.12 19.75 5.47
CA PHE A 77 -19.87 20.90 4.97
C PHE A 77 -20.71 20.44 3.76
N ASP A 78 -22.02 20.68 3.83
CA ASP A 78 -22.92 20.48 2.70
C ASP A 78 -23.43 21.84 2.26
N PHE A 79 -23.26 22.16 0.99
CA PHE A 79 -23.68 23.41 0.38
C PHE A 79 -24.46 23.11 -0.89
N GLY A 80 -25.67 23.69 -1.01
CA GLY A 80 -26.55 23.54 -2.15
C GLY A 80 -27.11 24.87 -2.61
N VAL A 81 -27.20 25.04 -3.91
CA VAL A 81 -27.74 26.25 -4.55
C VAL A 81 -28.78 25.92 -5.60
N LEU A 82 -29.64 26.88 -5.96
CA LEU A 82 -30.65 26.78 -6.99
C LEU A 82 -31.56 25.55 -6.81
N ASP A 83 -32.20 25.42 -5.66
CA ASP A 83 -33.07 24.28 -5.29
C ASP A 83 -32.29 22.93 -5.32
N ASN A 84 -31.05 22.96 -4.82
CA ASN A 84 -30.09 21.85 -4.86
C ASN A 84 -29.76 21.35 -6.29
N ARG A 85 -29.90 22.22 -7.27
CA ARG A 85 -29.47 21.91 -8.64
C ARG A 85 -27.98 21.66 -8.71
N PHE A 86 -27.24 22.39 -7.89
CA PHE A 86 -25.81 22.18 -7.64
C PHE A 86 -25.59 21.97 -6.16
N SER A 87 -24.90 20.90 -5.80
CA SER A 87 -24.53 20.62 -4.42
C SER A 87 -23.06 20.21 -4.31
N ILE A 88 -22.43 20.69 -3.25
CA ILE A 88 -21.05 20.38 -2.92
C ILE A 88 -21.04 19.85 -1.49
N THR A 89 -20.38 18.73 -1.30
CA THR A 89 -20.06 18.17 0.02
C THR A 89 -18.56 18.14 0.17
N ALA A 90 -18.06 18.65 1.30
CA ALA A 90 -16.66 18.59 1.66
C ALA A 90 -16.52 18.00 3.05
N ASP A 91 -15.79 16.91 3.18
CA ASP A 91 -15.54 16.21 4.42
C ASP A 91 -14.04 16.21 4.72
N PHE A 92 -13.69 16.51 5.97
CA PHE A 92 -12.35 16.44 6.50
C PHE A 92 -12.34 15.47 7.66
N TYR A 93 -11.36 14.57 7.68
CA TYR A 93 -11.23 13.61 8.75
C TYR A 93 -9.80 13.50 9.27
N TYR A 94 -9.72 13.23 10.56
CA TYR A 94 -8.50 12.81 11.24
C TYR A 94 -8.80 11.54 12.02
N LYS A 95 -8.03 10.50 11.77
CA LYS A 95 -8.17 9.18 12.37
C LYS A 95 -6.84 8.77 12.97
N ARG A 96 -6.86 8.34 14.22
CA ARG A 96 -5.70 7.79 14.92
C ARG A 96 -6.02 6.38 15.38
N ILE A 97 -5.08 5.48 15.15
CA ILE A 97 -5.12 4.09 15.60
C ILE A 97 -3.98 3.94 16.61
N ASP A 98 -4.31 3.53 17.82
CA ASP A 98 -3.39 3.20 18.87
C ASP A 98 -3.46 1.70 19.19
N ASP A 99 -2.39 1.15 19.77
CA ASP A 99 -2.30 -0.25 20.14
C ASP A 99 -2.51 -1.23 18.96
N MET A 100 -1.94 -0.90 17.78
CA MET A 100 -2.08 -1.77 16.60
C MET A 100 -1.62 -3.20 16.90
N LEU A 101 -2.43 -4.18 16.46
CA LEU A 101 -2.12 -5.59 16.58
C LEU A 101 -1.17 -6.02 15.45
N LEU A 102 0.10 -6.15 15.76
CA LEU A 102 1.16 -6.48 14.82
C LEU A 102 1.90 -7.76 15.22
N GLN A 103 2.32 -8.53 14.22
CA GLN A 103 3.35 -9.56 14.43
C GLN A 103 4.72 -8.89 14.45
N VAL A 104 5.36 -8.85 15.61
CA VAL A 104 6.71 -8.33 15.76
C VAL A 104 7.74 -9.44 15.71
N ASN A 105 8.91 -9.16 15.12
CA ASN A 105 10.02 -10.11 15.15
C ASN A 105 10.59 -10.17 16.56
N ILE A 106 10.84 -11.39 17.04
CA ILE A 106 11.46 -11.66 18.33
C ILE A 106 12.74 -12.47 18.14
N PRO A 107 13.70 -12.41 19.08
CA PRO A 107 14.92 -13.20 19.00
C PRO A 107 14.62 -14.70 18.89
N SER A 108 15.23 -15.37 17.92
CA SER A 108 15.07 -16.82 17.67
C SER A 108 15.52 -17.71 18.84
N THR A 109 16.31 -17.17 19.76
CA THR A 109 16.69 -17.84 21.02
C THR A 109 15.49 -18.17 21.91
N SER A 110 14.33 -17.50 21.69
CA SER A 110 13.07 -17.85 22.36
C SER A 110 12.39 -19.10 21.80
N GLY A 111 12.91 -19.69 20.72
CA GLY A 111 12.28 -20.77 19.97
C GLY A 111 11.25 -20.31 18.93
N TYR A 112 10.98 -19.01 18.84
CA TYR A 112 10.00 -18.41 17.94
C TYR A 112 10.62 -17.24 17.17
N THR A 113 10.08 -16.95 16.01
CA THR A 113 10.55 -15.82 15.19
C THR A 113 9.64 -14.58 15.27
N LYS A 114 8.36 -14.79 15.61
CA LYS A 114 7.34 -13.74 15.66
C LYS A 114 6.42 -13.91 16.87
N ALA A 115 5.89 -12.80 17.36
CA ALA A 115 4.87 -12.76 18.41
C ALA A 115 3.83 -11.67 18.10
N TRP A 116 2.55 -11.93 18.45
CA TRP A 116 1.52 -10.91 18.40
C TRP A 116 1.67 -9.94 19.58
N LYS A 117 1.67 -8.64 19.29
CA LYS A 117 1.70 -7.58 20.29
C LYS A 117 0.84 -6.41 19.88
N ASN A 118 0.35 -5.68 20.88
CA ASN A 118 -0.13 -4.32 20.66
C ASN A 118 1.08 -3.39 20.54
N ALA A 119 1.46 -3.12 19.30
CA ALA A 119 2.70 -2.44 19.00
C ALA A 119 2.48 -1.37 17.94
N GLY A 120 2.76 -0.14 18.36
CA GLY A 120 2.71 0.97 17.44
C GLY A 120 1.38 1.71 17.37
N SER A 121 1.44 2.81 16.66
CA SER A 121 0.31 3.68 16.37
C SER A 121 0.48 4.33 15.01
N MET A 122 -0.64 4.69 14.38
CA MET A 122 -0.66 5.40 13.12
C MET A 122 -1.76 6.46 13.06
N GLU A 123 -1.55 7.45 12.24
CA GLU A 123 -2.57 8.43 11.88
C GLU A 123 -2.94 8.32 10.40
N ASN A 124 -4.19 8.66 10.11
CA ASN A 124 -4.70 8.85 8.76
C ASN A 124 -5.54 10.11 8.74
N LYS A 125 -5.27 11.01 7.80
CA LYS A 125 -5.99 12.25 7.62
C LYS A 125 -6.27 12.48 6.15
N GLY A 126 -7.43 13.04 5.86
CA GLY A 126 -7.81 13.28 4.50
C GLY A 126 -8.92 14.28 4.35
N MET A 127 -9.18 14.58 3.09
CA MET A 127 -10.30 15.41 2.66
C MET A 127 -10.97 14.76 1.46
N GLU A 128 -12.28 14.84 1.42
CA GLU A 128 -13.13 14.29 0.39
C GLU A 128 -14.07 15.38 -0.12
N PHE A 129 -14.18 15.50 -1.43
CA PHE A 129 -15.10 16.43 -2.07
C PHE A 129 -16.02 15.65 -2.98
N ALA A 130 -17.31 15.95 -2.91
CA ALA A 130 -18.31 15.46 -3.84
C ALA A 130 -19.10 16.64 -4.41
N ILE A 131 -19.34 16.61 -5.71
CA ILE A 131 -20.12 17.62 -6.43
C ILE A 131 -21.18 16.90 -7.21
N ASN A 132 -22.44 17.28 -7.01
CA ASN A 132 -23.55 16.83 -7.83
C ASN A 132 -24.11 18.06 -8.58
N ALA A 133 -24.21 17.95 -9.90
CA ALA A 133 -24.66 19.02 -10.76
C ALA A 133 -25.75 18.51 -11.72
N ASN A 134 -26.92 19.14 -11.70
CA ASN A 134 -27.97 18.93 -12.68
C ASN A 134 -27.95 20.07 -13.70
N TRP A 135 -27.28 19.85 -14.82
CA TRP A 135 -27.03 20.86 -15.83
C TRP A 135 -28.34 21.24 -16.56
N PHE A 136 -29.12 20.24 -16.98
CA PHE A 136 -30.35 20.41 -17.69
C PHE A 136 -31.45 19.54 -17.08
N LYS A 137 -32.67 20.11 -16.98
CA LYS A 137 -33.90 19.42 -16.57
C LYS A 137 -35.00 19.75 -17.57
N GLY A 138 -35.51 18.72 -18.28
CA GLY A 138 -36.55 18.93 -19.29
C GLY A 138 -36.63 17.74 -20.24
N ALA A 139 -36.85 18.01 -21.54
CA ALA A 139 -36.88 16.96 -22.55
C ALA A 139 -35.49 16.24 -22.67
N PHE A 140 -34.43 16.97 -22.44
CA PHE A 140 -33.07 16.45 -22.27
C PHE A 140 -32.63 16.72 -20.83
N ASN A 141 -32.20 15.66 -20.13
CA ASN A 141 -31.67 15.77 -18.78
C ASN A 141 -30.18 15.41 -18.84
N TRP A 142 -29.36 16.18 -18.15
CA TRP A 142 -27.96 15.89 -17.94
C TRP A 142 -27.61 16.19 -16.50
N SER A 143 -27.02 15.18 -15.83
CA SER A 143 -26.43 15.32 -14.50
C SER A 143 -25.01 14.80 -14.45
N THR A 144 -24.22 15.38 -13.57
CA THR A 144 -22.82 14.98 -13.32
C THR A 144 -22.63 14.76 -11.83
N ASP A 145 -22.04 13.62 -11.49
CA ASP A 145 -21.54 13.28 -10.16
C ASP A 145 -20.03 13.23 -10.22
N PHE A 146 -19.37 14.08 -9.43
CA PHE A 146 -17.93 14.15 -9.33
C PHE A 146 -17.52 13.90 -7.88
N ASN A 147 -16.47 13.11 -7.66
CA ASN A 147 -15.85 12.96 -6.37
C ASN A 147 -14.32 12.92 -6.49
N ILE A 148 -13.65 13.44 -5.46
CA ILE A 148 -12.19 13.36 -5.34
C ILE A 148 -11.83 13.25 -3.86
N SER A 149 -10.90 12.34 -3.55
CA SER A 149 -10.41 12.08 -2.20
C SER A 149 -8.89 12.21 -2.15
N PHE A 150 -8.40 12.91 -1.15
CA PHE A 150 -6.98 13.04 -0.81
C PHE A 150 -6.79 12.47 0.58
N TYR A 151 -5.79 11.64 0.77
CA TYR A 151 -5.46 11.13 2.10
C TYR A 151 -3.96 10.93 2.29
N LYS A 152 -3.55 11.01 3.55
CA LYS A 152 -2.18 10.71 3.97
C LYS A 152 -2.23 9.89 5.24
N ASN A 153 -1.48 8.81 5.26
CA ASN A 153 -1.25 8.04 6.47
C ASN A 153 0.21 8.19 6.92
N LYS A 154 0.45 7.95 8.21
CA LYS A 154 1.77 8.05 8.80
C LYS A 154 1.87 7.13 10.01
N ILE A 155 2.95 6.37 10.09
CA ILE A 155 3.31 5.58 11.28
C ILE A 155 3.86 6.53 12.33
N LEU A 156 3.27 6.54 13.53
CA LEU A 156 3.68 7.39 14.65
C LEU A 156 4.66 6.68 15.58
N SER A 157 4.45 5.37 15.80
CA SER A 157 5.32 4.53 16.62
C SER A 157 5.25 3.08 16.16
N LEU A 158 6.26 2.30 16.48
CA LEU A 158 6.33 0.84 16.36
C LEU A 158 6.55 0.23 17.74
N ASP A 159 6.88 -1.07 17.83
CA ASP A 159 7.19 -1.73 19.11
C ASP A 159 8.35 -1.00 19.82
N LYS A 160 8.39 -1.12 21.14
CA LYS A 160 9.31 -0.35 22.02
C LYS A 160 10.76 -0.41 21.50
N GLY A 161 11.30 0.78 21.20
CA GLY A 161 12.68 0.94 20.73
C GLY A 161 12.90 0.63 19.24
N GLN A 162 11.89 0.20 18.50
CA GLN A 162 12.01 -0.03 17.06
C GLN A 162 11.66 1.26 16.30
N TYR A 163 12.58 1.66 15.41
CA TYR A 163 12.35 2.78 14.49
C TYR A 163 11.81 2.30 13.14
N GLN A 164 12.12 1.06 12.76
CA GLN A 164 11.69 0.45 11.51
C GLN A 164 11.52 -1.06 11.65
N GLN A 165 10.66 -1.63 10.80
CA GLN A 165 10.42 -3.07 10.68
C GLN A 165 10.22 -3.42 9.22
N PHE A 166 10.67 -4.61 8.83
CA PHE A 166 10.51 -5.13 7.47
C PHE A 166 9.50 -6.28 7.45
N TYR A 167 8.72 -6.34 6.40
CA TYR A 167 7.77 -7.41 6.15
C TYR A 167 8.00 -8.02 4.77
N ASP A 168 7.77 -9.33 4.70
CA ASP A 168 7.75 -10.07 3.44
C ASP A 168 6.31 -10.16 2.94
N ARG A 169 6.06 -9.72 1.72
CA ARG A 169 4.73 -9.88 1.11
C ARG A 169 4.50 -11.23 0.48
N GLY A 170 5.51 -12.10 0.45
CA GLY A 170 5.41 -13.41 -0.16
C GLY A 170 5.25 -13.38 -1.68
N ILE A 171 5.69 -12.31 -2.34
CA ILE A 171 5.68 -12.21 -3.82
C ILE A 171 6.53 -13.33 -4.40
N ASN A 172 7.67 -13.61 -3.77
CA ASN A 172 8.56 -14.72 -4.10
C ASN A 172 9.43 -15.07 -2.89
N ALA A 173 9.77 -16.33 -2.73
CA ALA A 173 10.65 -16.79 -1.64
C ALA A 173 12.06 -16.15 -1.65
N LYS A 174 12.48 -15.55 -2.77
CA LYS A 174 13.76 -14.85 -2.92
C LYS A 174 13.69 -13.34 -2.64
N ILE A 175 12.48 -12.77 -2.65
CA ILE A 175 12.25 -11.35 -2.34
C ILE A 175 11.75 -11.28 -0.90
N THR A 176 12.67 -11.05 0.02
CA THR A 176 12.38 -10.93 1.44
C THR A 176 12.58 -9.49 1.91
N SER A 177 11.84 -9.10 2.95
CA SER A 177 11.96 -7.77 3.55
C SER A 177 11.72 -6.62 2.55
N ASP A 178 10.72 -6.80 1.68
CA ASP A 178 10.40 -5.90 0.58
C ASP A 178 9.49 -4.73 0.97
N VAL A 179 8.83 -4.80 2.13
CA VAL A 179 7.98 -3.74 2.65
C VAL A 179 8.59 -3.16 3.92
N LEU A 180 8.76 -1.84 3.92
CA LEU A 180 9.27 -1.08 5.05
C LEU A 180 8.12 -0.46 5.83
N LEU A 181 8.08 -0.71 7.13
CA LEU A 181 7.38 0.12 8.10
C LEU A 181 8.41 0.94 8.86
N ARG A 182 8.35 2.27 8.74
CA ARG A 182 9.25 3.20 9.42
C ARG A 182 8.47 4.34 10.05
N VAL A 183 8.84 4.66 11.28
CA VAL A 183 8.26 5.81 11.98
C VAL A 183 8.44 7.08 11.14
N GLY A 184 7.35 7.83 10.98
CA GLY A 184 7.34 9.04 10.16
C GLY A 184 6.97 8.83 8.69
N MET A 185 6.95 7.59 8.20
CA MET A 185 6.58 7.25 6.81
C MET A 185 5.15 6.69 6.71
N PRO A 186 4.55 6.70 5.50
CA PRO A 186 3.31 6.00 5.25
C PRO A 186 3.49 4.47 5.29
N VAL A 187 2.37 3.75 5.44
CA VAL A 187 2.33 2.29 5.32
C VAL A 187 2.41 1.88 3.86
N GLY A 188 3.06 0.76 3.57
CA GLY A 188 3.11 0.19 2.22
C GLY A 188 4.25 0.73 1.35
N ILE A 189 5.30 1.23 1.98
CA ILE A 189 6.52 1.64 1.27
C ILE A 189 7.32 0.39 0.88
N TYR A 190 7.62 0.26 -0.41
CA TYR A 190 8.55 -0.75 -0.89
C TYR A 190 9.98 -0.30 -0.68
N TYR A 191 10.81 -1.28 -0.31
CA TYR A 191 12.19 -1.07 0.08
C TYR A 191 13.13 -1.97 -0.72
N GLY A 192 14.07 -1.41 -1.44
CA GLY A 192 14.96 -2.16 -2.33
C GLY A 192 16.08 -1.31 -2.88
N TYR A 193 16.77 -1.85 -3.88
CA TYR A 193 17.87 -1.18 -4.56
C TYR A 193 17.38 -0.32 -5.72
N ILE A 194 18.11 0.74 -6.02
CA ILE A 194 17.95 1.53 -7.24
C ILE A 194 18.92 0.98 -8.29
N SER A 195 18.40 0.68 -9.48
CA SER A 195 19.19 0.23 -10.62
C SER A 195 19.61 1.41 -11.50
N ASP A 196 20.86 1.38 -11.95
CA ASP A 196 21.45 2.31 -12.93
C ASP A 196 21.89 1.56 -14.22
N GLY A 197 21.02 0.65 -14.69
CA GLY A 197 21.29 -0.13 -15.90
C GLY A 197 22.10 -1.40 -15.65
N THR A 198 22.95 -1.78 -16.60
CA THR A 198 23.79 -2.98 -16.55
C THR A 198 25.25 -2.62 -16.83
N TYR A 199 26.16 -3.45 -16.38
CA TYR A 199 27.60 -3.33 -16.74
C TYR A 199 27.80 -3.78 -18.17
N ASN A 200 28.11 -2.86 -19.08
CA ASN A 200 28.17 -3.12 -20.53
C ASN A 200 29.61 -3.37 -21.05
N ASN A 201 30.63 -3.02 -20.30
CA ASN A 201 32.03 -3.18 -20.68
C ASN A 201 32.92 -3.39 -19.46
N ASP A 202 34.13 -3.88 -19.72
CA ASP A 202 35.12 -4.20 -18.66
C ASP A 202 35.54 -2.96 -17.87
N THR A 203 35.56 -1.79 -18.48
CA THR A 203 35.89 -0.53 -17.80
C THR A 203 34.85 -0.19 -16.74
N GLU A 204 33.57 -0.39 -17.03
CA GLU A 204 32.51 -0.21 -16.05
C GLU A 204 32.58 -1.21 -14.92
N VAL A 205 32.95 -2.47 -15.22
CA VAL A 205 33.15 -3.51 -14.18
C VAL A 205 34.33 -3.17 -13.30
N ILE A 206 35.47 -2.75 -13.88
CA ILE A 206 36.68 -2.37 -13.12
C ILE A 206 36.44 -1.16 -12.22
N ASN A 207 35.64 -0.20 -12.70
CA ASN A 207 35.31 1.02 -11.95
C ASN A 207 34.04 0.84 -11.07
N GLY A 208 33.41 -0.34 -11.12
CA GLY A 208 32.23 -0.64 -10.31
C GLY A 208 32.60 -0.91 -8.84
N TYR A 209 31.64 -0.62 -7.97
CA TYR A 209 31.83 -0.92 -6.55
C TYR A 209 31.75 -2.42 -6.27
N PRO A 210 32.57 -2.94 -5.34
CA PRO A 210 32.48 -4.34 -4.90
C PRO A 210 31.07 -4.68 -4.41
N GLY A 211 30.56 -5.82 -4.86
CA GLY A 211 29.23 -6.27 -4.48
C GLY A 211 28.85 -7.58 -5.18
N PRO A 212 27.71 -8.16 -4.87
CA PRO A 212 27.31 -9.49 -5.37
C PRO A 212 27.03 -9.53 -6.88
N ASN A 213 26.84 -8.37 -7.52
CA ASN A 213 26.45 -8.25 -8.92
C ASN A 213 27.52 -7.55 -9.78
N LEU A 214 28.76 -7.65 -9.41
CA LEU A 214 29.85 -7.06 -10.20
C LEU A 214 30.25 -7.99 -11.34
N GLY A 215 29.89 -7.66 -12.56
CA GLY A 215 30.21 -8.44 -13.77
C GLY A 215 29.48 -7.96 -15.01
N LEU A 216 30.00 -8.31 -16.19
CA LEU A 216 29.38 -7.96 -17.49
C LEU A 216 27.93 -8.49 -17.56
N GLY A 217 27.02 -7.66 -18.01
CA GLY A 217 25.61 -7.96 -18.12
C GLY A 217 24.87 -8.02 -16.78
N GLN A 218 25.56 -7.85 -15.67
CA GLN A 218 24.92 -7.80 -14.34
C GLN A 218 24.28 -6.44 -14.07
N LEU A 219 23.31 -6.42 -13.17
CA LEU A 219 22.60 -5.22 -12.79
C LEU A 219 23.54 -4.28 -12.02
N LYS A 220 23.66 -3.06 -12.49
CA LYS A 220 24.38 -1.99 -11.84
C LYS A 220 23.50 -1.33 -10.80
N VAL A 221 23.89 -1.46 -9.54
CA VAL A 221 23.16 -0.90 -8.39
C VAL A 221 23.82 0.41 -7.96
N VAL A 222 22.99 1.39 -7.59
CA VAL A 222 23.47 2.68 -7.08
C VAL A 222 23.95 2.52 -5.64
N ASP A 223 25.17 2.98 -5.35
CA ASP A 223 25.70 3.18 -4.01
C ASP A 223 25.00 4.39 -3.38
N VAL A 224 24.00 4.13 -2.56
CA VAL A 224 23.11 5.17 -1.99
C VAL A 224 23.79 5.86 -0.81
N ASN A 225 24.52 5.12 0.01
CA ASN A 225 25.20 5.64 1.21
C ASN A 225 26.60 6.21 0.90
N LYS A 226 27.13 5.94 -0.32
CA LYS A 226 28.43 6.40 -0.82
C LYS A 226 29.62 5.89 -0.01
N ASP A 227 29.55 4.65 0.47
CA ASP A 227 30.64 4.01 1.19
C ASP A 227 31.61 3.23 0.27
N GLY A 228 31.27 3.11 -1.02
CA GLY A 228 32.09 2.45 -2.03
C GLY A 228 31.91 0.92 -2.08
N VAL A 229 30.85 0.38 -1.45
CA VAL A 229 30.51 -1.04 -1.46
C VAL A 229 29.02 -1.19 -1.69
N ILE A 230 28.59 -2.11 -2.54
CA ILE A 230 27.16 -2.40 -2.74
C ILE A 230 26.72 -3.51 -1.78
N ASP A 231 25.95 -3.13 -0.78
CA ASP A 231 25.43 -4.05 0.23
C ASP A 231 23.99 -3.74 0.66
N SER A 232 23.52 -4.31 1.76
CA SER A 232 22.16 -4.12 2.27
C SER A 232 21.87 -2.67 2.71
N ASN A 233 22.89 -1.84 2.95
CA ASN A 233 22.77 -0.46 3.36
C ASN A 233 22.42 0.47 2.19
N ASP A 234 22.58 0.00 0.94
CA ASP A 234 22.16 0.72 -0.27
C ASP A 234 20.69 0.57 -0.61
N ARG A 235 19.98 -0.22 0.18
CA ARG A 235 18.53 -0.31 0.03
C ARG A 235 17.84 0.96 0.51
N THR A 236 16.85 1.42 -0.24
CA THR A 236 16.12 2.66 0.02
C THR A 236 14.64 2.50 -0.29
N PRO A 237 13.75 3.40 0.18
CA PRO A 237 12.37 3.46 -0.30
C PRO A 237 12.33 3.68 -1.81
N ILE A 238 11.74 2.71 -2.55
CA ILE A 238 11.71 2.73 -4.01
C ILE A 238 10.31 2.97 -4.58
N ALA A 239 9.26 2.69 -3.82
CA ALA A 239 7.88 2.88 -4.28
C ALA A 239 6.93 3.14 -3.13
N ASP A 240 5.90 3.95 -3.38
CA ASP A 240 4.80 4.26 -2.48
C ASP A 240 3.47 3.81 -3.11
N VAL A 241 2.80 2.85 -2.47
CA VAL A 241 1.51 2.33 -2.95
C VAL A 241 0.34 3.26 -2.67
N ASN A 242 0.54 4.32 -1.90
CA ASN A 242 -0.51 5.24 -1.53
C ASN A 242 -0.76 6.26 -2.64
N PRO A 243 -1.98 6.33 -3.22
CA PRO A 243 -2.29 7.35 -4.19
C PRO A 243 -2.30 8.74 -3.57
N LYS A 244 -1.85 9.72 -4.32
CA LYS A 244 -1.94 11.14 -3.95
C LYS A 244 -3.39 11.61 -3.93
N HIS A 245 -4.19 11.10 -4.87
CA HIS A 245 -5.64 11.27 -4.90
C HIS A 245 -6.31 10.17 -5.72
N THR A 246 -7.56 9.91 -5.39
CA THR A 246 -8.46 9.04 -6.15
C THR A 246 -9.73 9.81 -6.44
N GLY A 247 -10.41 9.47 -7.51
CA GLY A 247 -11.66 10.16 -7.85
C GLY A 247 -12.47 9.43 -8.90
N GLY A 248 -13.65 9.99 -9.15
CA GLY A 248 -14.57 9.53 -10.17
C GLY A 248 -15.43 10.65 -10.72
N ILE A 249 -15.82 10.51 -11.96
CA ILE A 249 -16.80 11.37 -12.61
C ILE A 249 -17.81 10.51 -13.34
N GLY A 250 -19.08 10.67 -12.98
CA GLY A 250 -20.22 10.05 -13.64
C GLY A 250 -21.04 11.09 -14.37
N ASN A 251 -21.48 10.80 -15.57
CA ASN A 251 -22.43 11.61 -16.31
C ASN A 251 -23.63 10.77 -16.70
N THR A 252 -24.81 11.28 -16.42
CA THR A 252 -26.08 10.67 -16.83
C THR A 252 -26.76 11.59 -17.82
N PHE A 253 -27.11 11.04 -18.96
CA PHE A 253 -27.84 11.73 -20.03
C PHE A 253 -29.15 10.98 -20.27
N SER A 254 -30.30 11.69 -20.27
CA SER A 254 -31.61 11.09 -20.55
C SER A 254 -32.34 11.92 -21.62
N TYR A 255 -32.79 11.25 -22.68
CA TYR A 255 -33.53 11.89 -23.77
C TYR A 255 -34.55 10.92 -24.37
N LYS A 256 -35.85 11.31 -24.39
CA LYS A 256 -36.94 10.55 -25.03
C LYS A 256 -36.98 9.05 -24.74
N GLY A 257 -36.73 8.66 -23.47
CA GLY A 257 -36.75 7.24 -23.04
C GLY A 257 -35.43 6.51 -23.23
N PHE A 258 -34.38 7.17 -23.71
CA PHE A 258 -33.04 6.65 -23.74
C PHE A 258 -32.23 7.24 -22.58
N ASP A 259 -31.52 6.39 -21.85
CA ASP A 259 -30.59 6.74 -20.74
C ASP A 259 -29.22 6.27 -21.08
N LEU A 260 -28.22 7.16 -20.96
CA LEU A 260 -26.80 6.85 -21.07
C LEU A 260 -26.09 7.27 -19.79
N TYR A 261 -25.43 6.32 -19.16
CA TYR A 261 -24.53 6.58 -18.02
C TYR A 261 -23.10 6.29 -18.40
N ALA A 262 -22.21 7.29 -18.25
CA ALA A 262 -20.79 7.18 -18.48
C ALA A 262 -20.05 7.48 -17.17
N PHE A 263 -19.25 6.52 -16.68
CA PHE A 263 -18.50 6.66 -15.45
C PHE A 263 -17.00 6.48 -15.72
N PHE A 264 -16.20 7.42 -15.19
CA PHE A 264 -14.75 7.38 -15.25
C PHE A 264 -14.17 7.43 -13.83
N ARG A 265 -13.28 6.50 -13.51
CA ARG A 265 -12.59 6.44 -12.22
C ARG A 265 -11.09 6.48 -12.42
N TRP A 266 -10.38 7.15 -11.51
CA TRP A 266 -8.93 7.19 -11.53
C TRP A 266 -8.32 7.04 -10.14
N SER A 267 -7.07 6.58 -10.13
CA SER A 267 -6.15 6.62 -9.00
C SER A 267 -4.84 7.21 -9.52
N TYR A 268 -4.28 8.18 -8.84
CA TYR A 268 -3.12 8.91 -9.34
C TYR A 268 -1.99 8.97 -8.31
N GLY A 269 -0.75 8.77 -8.80
CA GLY A 269 0.47 9.00 -8.06
C GLY A 269 0.87 7.89 -7.09
N ASN A 270 0.24 6.70 -7.20
CA ASN A 270 0.66 5.50 -6.51
C ASN A 270 1.52 4.61 -7.42
N ASP A 271 2.44 3.89 -6.80
CA ASP A 271 3.23 2.88 -7.48
C ASP A 271 2.54 1.50 -7.33
N VAL A 272 2.61 0.69 -8.37
CA VAL A 272 2.05 -0.68 -8.38
C VAL A 272 3.17 -1.66 -8.65
N VAL A 273 3.32 -2.65 -7.76
CA VAL A 273 4.27 -3.74 -7.97
C VAL A 273 3.68 -4.77 -8.92
N ASN A 274 4.36 -4.98 -10.03
CA ASN A 274 3.99 -6.00 -11.00
C ASN A 274 4.67 -7.33 -10.67
N GLY A 275 4.07 -8.12 -9.75
CA GLY A 275 4.57 -9.44 -9.38
C GLY A 275 4.63 -10.43 -10.55
N ASN A 276 3.77 -10.29 -11.57
CA ASN A 276 3.81 -11.15 -12.76
C ASN A 276 5.06 -10.90 -13.61
N ALA A 277 5.54 -9.66 -13.69
CA ALA A 277 6.76 -9.35 -14.42
C ALA A 277 7.96 -10.13 -13.86
N TYR A 278 8.02 -10.35 -12.56
CA TYR A 278 9.08 -11.16 -11.93
C TYR A 278 9.17 -12.57 -12.55
N TYR A 279 8.04 -13.23 -12.77
CA TYR A 279 7.99 -14.58 -13.33
C TYR A 279 8.14 -14.61 -14.85
N LEU A 280 7.66 -13.59 -15.54
CA LEU A 280 7.62 -13.54 -17.00
C LEU A 280 8.89 -12.92 -17.63
N VAL A 281 9.70 -12.25 -16.82
CA VAL A 281 10.93 -11.57 -17.25
C VAL A 281 12.19 -12.33 -16.80
N GLY A 282 12.10 -13.13 -15.72
CA GLY A 282 13.22 -13.90 -15.19
C GLY A 282 13.66 -15.03 -16.13
N THR A 283 14.89 -14.96 -16.63
CA THR A 283 15.47 -15.98 -17.54
C THR A 283 15.92 -17.27 -16.83
N THR A 284 15.91 -17.28 -15.50
CA THR A 284 16.33 -18.43 -14.68
C THR A 284 15.19 -19.37 -14.27
N SER A 285 13.96 -19.07 -14.68
CA SER A 285 12.79 -19.86 -14.39
C SER A 285 12.57 -20.92 -15.48
N ILE A 286 11.95 -22.06 -15.10
CA ILE A 286 11.43 -23.07 -16.04
C ILE A 286 10.20 -22.57 -16.80
N ASN A 287 9.67 -21.41 -16.45
CA ASN A 287 8.49 -20.80 -17.08
C ASN A 287 8.86 -20.10 -18.39
N ASN A 288 7.89 -19.99 -19.29
CA ASN A 288 8.04 -19.20 -20.48
C ASN A 288 8.21 -17.71 -20.14
N VAL A 289 9.09 -17.03 -20.88
CA VAL A 289 9.33 -15.60 -20.75
C VAL A 289 8.60 -14.80 -21.84
N LEU A 290 8.39 -13.51 -21.60
CA LEU A 290 7.80 -12.61 -22.58
C LEU A 290 8.70 -12.50 -23.82
N LYS A 291 8.11 -12.44 -25.02
CA LYS A 291 8.85 -12.24 -26.28
C LYS A 291 9.71 -10.96 -26.29
N SER A 292 9.28 -9.92 -25.58
CA SER A 292 10.04 -8.67 -25.41
C SER A 292 11.38 -8.91 -24.71
N VAL A 293 11.40 -9.80 -23.71
CA VAL A 293 12.63 -10.12 -22.95
C VAL A 293 13.71 -10.66 -23.87
N TYR A 294 13.32 -11.49 -24.87
CA TYR A 294 14.26 -12.09 -25.82
C TYR A 294 15.02 -11.06 -26.66
N LYS A 295 14.41 -9.87 -26.87
CA LYS A 295 15.04 -8.77 -27.62
C LYS A 295 15.94 -7.90 -26.74
N ASP A 296 15.67 -7.92 -25.44
CA ASP A 296 16.30 -7.02 -24.46
C ASP A 296 17.31 -7.75 -23.55
N VAL A 297 17.55 -9.07 -23.81
CA VAL A 297 18.59 -9.82 -23.10
C VAL A 297 19.97 -9.27 -23.45
N TRP A 298 20.72 -8.92 -22.43
CA TRP A 298 22.09 -8.49 -22.59
C TRP A 298 22.97 -9.58 -23.23
N SER A 299 23.77 -9.22 -24.20
CA SER A 299 24.87 -10.03 -24.72
C SER A 299 26.05 -9.15 -25.08
N ALA A 300 27.24 -9.75 -25.18
CA ALA A 300 28.45 -9.00 -25.57
C ALA A 300 28.31 -8.30 -26.96
N ASN A 301 27.48 -8.89 -27.85
CA ASN A 301 27.22 -8.35 -29.18
C ASN A 301 26.06 -7.31 -29.20
N THR A 302 25.21 -7.34 -28.20
CA THR A 302 24.04 -6.46 -28.05
C THR A 302 23.96 -5.97 -26.60
N PRO A 303 24.88 -5.08 -26.18
CA PRO A 303 24.82 -4.50 -24.85
C PRO A 303 23.55 -3.66 -24.71
N THR A 304 22.87 -3.76 -23.57
CA THR A 304 21.64 -3.03 -23.27
C THR A 304 21.67 -2.52 -21.86
N ASN A 305 21.19 -1.30 -21.65
CA ASN A 305 20.95 -0.73 -20.30
C ASN A 305 19.55 -1.09 -19.77
N ASN A 306 18.83 -1.94 -20.48
CA ASN A 306 17.52 -2.37 -20.01
C ASN A 306 17.70 -3.39 -18.88
N SER A 307 17.36 -3.00 -17.66
CA SER A 307 17.45 -3.81 -16.44
C SER A 307 16.50 -5.03 -16.42
N VAL A 308 15.72 -5.24 -17.47
CA VAL A 308 14.79 -6.37 -17.62
C VAL A 308 15.49 -7.73 -17.58
N SER A 309 16.78 -7.79 -17.92
CA SER A 309 17.56 -9.04 -17.95
C SER A 309 17.90 -9.60 -16.56
N TYR A 310 17.86 -8.80 -15.49
CA TYR A 310 18.25 -9.19 -14.15
C TYR A 310 17.32 -8.63 -13.07
N THR A 311 16.11 -9.13 -13.02
CA THR A 311 15.06 -8.67 -12.11
C THR A 311 15.14 -9.18 -10.67
N HIS A 312 16.27 -9.74 -10.24
CA HIS A 312 16.38 -10.36 -8.92
C HIS A 312 16.54 -9.38 -7.76
N LEU A 313 16.90 -8.11 -8.02
CA LEU A 313 17.22 -7.15 -6.96
C LEU A 313 16.28 -5.92 -6.90
N THR A 314 15.56 -5.63 -7.97
CA THR A 314 14.60 -4.52 -7.99
C THR A 314 13.19 -5.04 -8.22
N LEU A 315 12.23 -4.53 -7.44
CA LEU A 315 10.82 -4.81 -7.71
C LEU A 315 10.39 -4.02 -8.96
N PRO A 316 9.82 -4.68 -9.98
CA PRO A 316 9.28 -3.97 -11.12
C PRO A 316 8.08 -3.12 -10.66
N THR A 317 8.22 -1.80 -10.71
CA THR A 317 7.16 -0.85 -10.36
C THR A 317 6.64 -0.15 -11.59
N ILE A 318 5.33 0.05 -11.64
CA ILE A 318 4.67 0.90 -12.62
C ILE A 318 4.17 2.13 -11.87
N ARG A 319 4.64 3.30 -12.28
CA ARG A 319 4.14 4.58 -11.77
C ARG A 319 2.95 5.00 -12.62
N LEU A 320 1.79 5.13 -12.00
CA LEU A 320 0.54 5.56 -12.63
C LEU A 320 0.31 7.06 -12.47
#